data_3087bd338f3cc399cc4f5a42f7858228
#
_entry.id   3087bd338f3cc399cc4f5a42f7858228
#
_cell.length_a   1.000
_cell.length_b   1.000
_cell.length_c   1.000
_cell.angle_alpha   90.00
_cell.angle_beta   90.00
_cell.angle_gamma   90.00
#
_symmetry.space_group_name_H-M   'P 1'
#
loop_
_entity.id
_entity.type
_entity.pdbx_description
1 polymer ?
#
loop_
_entity_poly.entity_id
_entity_poly.type
_entity_poly.pdbx_seq_one_letter_code
_entity_poly.pdbx_strand_id
1 'polypeptide(L)'
;MAINAAEEETVESLKQWWQENGKQLVILVVAGFAAITGWLVWTNSQNADLDSASDMYEEILSLAISDAGQPGNLLIAQDSERIVELGEILRSEHGGSTYSKLGSLFAAQQSVQNDDLDAAEVSLQWILDNEQGGLLSEADEGLILTAILRLGRIILAKGEAERALALVKLVSNKHERVLGLTAL
;
A
#
# COMPACT_ATOMS: atom_id res chain seq x y z
N MET A 1 -68.24 -4.41 13.79
CA MET A 1 -67.95 -5.78 13.36
C MET A 1 -67.36 -5.89 11.94
N ALA A 2 -67.02 -4.75 11.29
CA ALA A 2 -66.46 -4.82 9.92
C ALA A 2 -64.93 -4.72 9.89
N ILE A 3 -64.30 -4.40 11.02
CA ILE A 3 -62.83 -4.22 11.08
C ILE A 3 -62.10 -5.62 11.12
N ASN A 4 -62.70 -6.60 11.76
CA ASN A 4 -62.07 -7.94 11.89
C ASN A 4 -62.02 -8.71 10.58
N ALA A 5 -62.97 -8.52 9.66
CA ALA A 5 -63.02 -9.24 8.39
C ALA A 5 -61.90 -8.76 7.42
N ALA A 6 -61.61 -7.48 7.42
CA ALA A 6 -60.50 -6.92 6.61
C ALA A 6 -59.09 -7.27 7.15
N GLU A 7 -58.98 -7.47 8.44
CA GLU A 7 -57.73 -7.93 9.05
C GLU A 7 -57.49 -9.44 8.81
N GLU A 8 -58.52 -10.26 8.84
CA GLU A 8 -58.41 -11.69 8.52
C GLU A 8 -58.02 -11.92 7.04
N GLU A 9 -58.60 -11.15 6.11
CA GLU A 9 -58.31 -11.25 4.66
C GLU A 9 -56.85 -10.81 4.36
N THR A 10 -56.34 -9.78 5.06
CA THR A 10 -54.96 -9.36 4.92
C THR A 10 -53.97 -10.38 5.52
N VAL A 11 -54.30 -11.03 6.62
CA VAL A 11 -53.44 -12.07 7.24
C VAL A 11 -53.45 -13.34 6.37
N GLU A 12 -54.53 -13.72 5.78
CA GLU A 12 -54.60 -14.89 4.88
C GLU A 12 -53.81 -14.64 3.60
N SER A 13 -53.94 -13.48 2.98
CA SER A 13 -53.18 -13.11 1.78
C SER A 13 -51.66 -13.03 2.05
N LEU A 14 -51.26 -12.51 3.22
CA LEU A 14 -49.85 -12.48 3.66
C LEU A 14 -49.30 -13.89 3.91
N LYS A 15 -50.12 -14.79 4.47
CA LYS A 15 -49.73 -16.20 4.71
C LYS A 15 -49.57 -16.98 3.41
N GLN A 16 -50.44 -16.72 2.44
CA GLN A 16 -50.37 -17.33 1.12
C GLN A 16 -49.15 -16.81 0.33
N TRP A 17 -48.89 -15.51 0.36
CA TRP A 17 -47.72 -14.91 -0.25
C TRP A 17 -46.42 -15.45 0.40
N TRP A 18 -46.39 -15.63 1.74
CA TRP A 18 -45.26 -16.22 2.46
C TRP A 18 -45.02 -17.68 2.08
N GLN A 19 -46.08 -18.47 1.85
CA GLN A 19 -45.93 -19.86 1.41
C GLN A 19 -45.32 -19.95 0.01
N GLU A 20 -45.66 -19.02 -0.88
CA GLU A 20 -45.17 -18.99 -2.24
C GLU A 20 -43.76 -18.36 -2.36
N ASN A 21 -43.46 -17.29 -1.63
CA ASN A 21 -42.24 -16.50 -1.78
C ASN A 21 -41.30 -16.57 -0.58
N GLY A 22 -41.72 -17.09 0.57
CA GLY A 22 -40.99 -17.11 1.81
C GLY A 22 -39.61 -17.79 1.68
N LYS A 23 -39.54 -18.87 0.89
CA LYS A 23 -38.29 -19.59 0.67
C LYS A 23 -37.26 -18.75 -0.10
N GLN A 24 -37.72 -18.00 -1.11
CA GLN A 24 -36.86 -17.08 -1.86
C GLN A 24 -36.43 -15.88 -1.03
N LEU A 25 -37.32 -15.36 -0.19
CA LEU A 25 -37.04 -14.24 0.70
C LEU A 25 -36.04 -14.62 1.78
N VAL A 26 -36.13 -15.80 2.39
CA VAL A 26 -35.17 -16.32 3.35
C VAL A 26 -33.80 -16.48 2.69
N ILE A 27 -33.73 -17.02 1.48
CA ILE A 27 -32.47 -17.15 0.72
C ILE A 27 -31.85 -15.78 0.45
N LEU A 28 -32.65 -14.78 0.06
CA LEU A 28 -32.22 -13.42 -0.18
C LEU A 28 -31.65 -12.75 1.09
N VAL A 29 -32.35 -12.92 2.22
CA VAL A 29 -31.89 -12.39 3.52
C VAL A 29 -30.60 -13.06 3.94
N VAL A 30 -30.48 -14.38 3.84
CA VAL A 30 -29.26 -15.11 4.18
C VAL A 30 -28.10 -14.68 3.27
N ALA A 31 -28.35 -14.53 1.95
CA ALA A 31 -27.33 -14.06 1.02
C ALA A 31 -26.89 -12.62 1.33
N GLY A 32 -27.83 -11.74 1.72
CA GLY A 32 -27.53 -10.38 2.15
C GLY A 32 -26.65 -10.33 3.40
N PHE A 33 -26.99 -11.14 4.41
CA PHE A 33 -26.16 -11.27 5.63
C PHE A 33 -24.76 -11.82 5.31
N ALA A 34 -24.67 -12.84 4.45
CA ALA A 34 -23.38 -13.39 4.05
C ALA A 34 -22.52 -12.37 3.29
N ALA A 35 -23.13 -11.55 2.43
CA ALA A 35 -22.43 -10.47 1.73
C ALA A 35 -21.94 -9.38 2.69
N ILE A 36 -22.77 -8.95 3.65
CA ILE A 36 -22.40 -7.93 4.63
C ILE A 36 -21.29 -8.43 5.56
N THR A 37 -21.41 -9.67 6.07
CA THR A 37 -20.38 -10.24 6.94
C THR A 37 -19.06 -10.46 6.20
N GLY A 38 -19.11 -10.93 4.96
CA GLY A 38 -17.93 -11.07 4.10
C GLY A 38 -17.24 -9.72 3.84
N TRP A 39 -18.02 -8.68 3.56
CA TRP A 39 -17.51 -7.32 3.39
C TRP A 39 -16.86 -6.78 4.68
N LEU A 40 -17.51 -6.96 5.83
CA LEU A 40 -16.97 -6.51 7.12
C LEU A 40 -15.67 -7.22 7.49
N VAL A 41 -15.58 -8.53 7.28
CA VAL A 41 -14.35 -9.28 7.51
C VAL A 41 -13.24 -8.80 6.59
N TRP A 42 -13.54 -8.58 5.31
CA TRP A 42 -12.56 -8.11 4.35
C TRP A 42 -12.05 -6.69 4.66
N THR A 43 -12.94 -5.74 4.96
CA THR A 43 -12.53 -4.38 5.34
C THR A 43 -11.75 -4.34 6.65
N ASN A 44 -12.13 -5.17 7.63
CA ASN A 44 -11.39 -5.26 8.89
C ASN A 44 -9.99 -5.86 8.71
N SER A 45 -9.83 -6.83 7.81
CA SER A 45 -8.52 -7.39 7.45
C SER A 45 -7.62 -6.35 6.79
N GLN A 46 -8.16 -5.56 5.86
CA GLN A 46 -7.42 -4.46 5.20
C GLN A 46 -6.97 -3.38 6.19
N ASN A 47 -7.82 -3.02 7.15
CA ASN A 47 -7.47 -2.05 8.17
C ASN A 47 -6.39 -2.58 9.14
N ALA A 48 -6.49 -3.83 9.56
CA ALA A 48 -5.47 -4.46 10.42
C ALA A 48 -4.11 -4.55 9.71
N ASP A 49 -4.10 -4.80 8.41
CA ASP A 49 -2.88 -4.78 7.58
C ASP A 49 -2.24 -3.39 7.53
N LEU A 50 -3.04 -2.34 7.36
CA LEU A 50 -2.56 -0.96 7.35
C LEU A 50 -2.06 -0.51 8.73
N ASP A 51 -2.75 -0.89 9.80
CA ASP A 51 -2.33 -0.59 11.18
C ASP A 51 -0.98 -1.24 11.48
N SER A 52 -0.81 -2.53 11.14
CA SER A 52 0.46 -3.23 11.31
C SER A 52 1.60 -2.60 10.50
N ALA A 53 1.35 -2.22 9.24
CA ALA A 53 2.32 -1.54 8.41
C ALA A 53 2.71 -0.15 8.96
N SER A 54 1.74 0.57 9.55
CA SER A 54 1.98 1.86 10.22
C SER A 54 2.85 1.71 11.45
N ASP A 55 2.57 0.72 12.30
CA ASP A 55 3.33 0.46 13.52
C ASP A 55 4.81 0.14 13.20
N MET A 56 5.04 -0.71 12.19
CA MET A 56 6.40 -1.02 11.71
C MET A 56 7.12 0.21 11.17
N TYR A 57 6.39 1.06 10.44
CA TYR A 57 6.97 2.30 9.91
C TYR A 57 7.28 3.31 11.03
N GLU A 58 6.45 3.40 12.07
CA GLU A 58 6.74 4.20 13.26
C GLU A 58 7.98 3.70 14.00
N GLU A 59 8.18 2.37 14.08
CA GLU A 59 9.42 1.79 14.62
C GLU A 59 10.63 2.24 13.80
N ILE A 60 10.56 2.16 12.45
CA ILE A 60 11.63 2.66 11.57
C ILE A 60 11.93 4.14 11.84
N LEU A 61 10.88 4.99 11.93
CA LEU A 61 11.04 6.41 12.20
C LEU A 61 11.70 6.65 13.58
N SER A 62 11.27 5.92 14.60
CA SER A 62 11.81 6.07 15.95
C SER A 62 13.31 5.73 16.01
N LEU A 63 13.73 4.67 15.31
CA LEU A 63 15.12 4.27 15.17
C LEU A 63 15.92 5.32 14.38
N ALA A 64 15.37 5.82 13.27
CA ALA A 64 16.05 6.81 12.43
C ALA A 64 16.17 8.20 13.08
N ILE A 65 15.18 8.60 13.93
CA ILE A 65 15.16 9.91 14.58
C ILE A 65 15.99 9.91 15.87
N SER A 66 16.05 8.80 16.61
CA SER A 66 16.86 8.70 17.84
C SER A 66 18.32 9.02 17.57
N ASP A 67 18.79 8.81 16.37
CA ASP A 67 20.16 9.09 15.92
C ASP A 67 20.37 10.52 15.40
N ALA A 68 19.35 11.17 14.88
CA ALA A 68 19.44 12.51 14.32
C ALA A 68 19.79 13.60 15.37
N GLY A 69 19.70 13.28 16.66
CA GLY A 69 20.00 14.19 17.78
C GLY A 69 21.46 14.23 18.23
N GLN A 70 22.33 13.34 17.76
CA GLN A 70 23.74 13.29 18.14
C GLN A 70 24.67 13.39 16.93
N PRO A 71 25.26 14.57 16.68
CA PRO A 71 26.21 14.72 15.57
C PRO A 71 27.41 13.79 15.77
N GLY A 72 27.60 12.83 14.90
CA GLY A 72 28.74 11.91 14.86
C GLY A 72 28.47 10.53 15.42
N ASN A 73 27.27 10.21 15.84
CA ASN A 73 26.92 8.84 16.19
C ASN A 73 26.41 8.13 14.94
N LEU A 74 27.19 7.19 14.44
CA LEU A 74 26.69 6.22 13.48
C LEU A 74 25.58 5.44 14.18
N LEU A 75 24.44 5.24 13.52
CA LEU A 75 23.41 4.30 13.97
C LEU A 75 24.11 3.08 14.53
N ILE A 76 23.73 2.66 15.73
CA ILE A 76 24.23 1.41 16.28
C ILE A 76 23.92 0.36 15.21
N ALA A 77 24.90 -0.47 14.88
CA ALA A 77 24.76 -1.43 13.78
C ALA A 77 23.47 -2.27 13.87
N GLN A 78 23.00 -2.54 15.09
CA GLN A 78 21.74 -3.20 15.37
C GLN A 78 20.52 -2.40 14.89
N ASP A 79 20.50 -1.08 15.05
CA ASP A 79 19.36 -0.24 14.62
C ASP A 79 19.31 -0.15 13.09
N SER A 80 20.49 -0.09 12.46
CA SER A 80 20.59 -0.13 11.01
C SER A 80 20.09 -1.46 10.42
N GLU A 81 20.50 -2.60 10.98
CA GLU A 81 20.02 -3.92 10.59
C GLU A 81 18.49 -4.05 10.80
N ARG A 82 17.99 -3.54 11.91
CA ARG A 82 16.56 -3.55 12.23
C ARG A 82 15.73 -2.74 11.24
N ILE A 83 16.21 -1.56 10.82
CA ILE A 83 15.55 -0.75 9.79
C ILE A 83 15.47 -1.51 8.44
N VAL A 84 16.55 -2.18 8.06
CA VAL A 84 16.57 -2.98 6.82
C VAL A 84 15.59 -4.16 6.92
N GLU A 85 15.60 -4.88 8.04
CA GLU A 85 14.68 -6.00 8.30
C GLU A 85 13.21 -5.55 8.24
N LEU A 86 12.85 -4.48 8.94
CA LEU A 86 11.48 -3.92 8.91
C LEU A 86 11.07 -3.49 7.50
N GLY A 87 11.99 -2.90 6.75
CA GLY A 87 11.75 -2.55 5.35
C GLY A 87 11.48 -3.78 4.46
N GLU A 88 12.13 -4.91 4.73
CA GLU A 88 11.89 -6.17 4.03
C GLU A 88 10.55 -6.79 4.40
N ILE A 89 10.19 -6.80 5.70
CA ILE A 89 8.89 -7.27 6.17
C ILE A 89 7.76 -6.43 5.55
N LEU A 90 7.90 -5.10 5.57
CA LEU A 90 6.93 -4.20 4.94
C LEU A 90 6.74 -4.49 3.45
N ARG A 91 7.81 -4.81 2.71
CA ARG A 91 7.72 -5.18 1.28
C ARG A 91 7.04 -6.53 1.07
N SER A 92 7.34 -7.52 1.89
CA SER A 92 6.86 -8.89 1.70
C SER A 92 5.43 -9.08 2.18
N GLU A 93 5.06 -8.48 3.30
CA GLU A 93 3.76 -8.68 3.93
C GLU A 93 2.75 -7.57 3.63
N HIS A 94 3.22 -6.33 3.46
CA HIS A 94 2.39 -5.15 3.28
C HIS A 94 2.68 -4.38 1.97
N GLY A 95 3.11 -5.09 0.92
CA GLY A 95 3.60 -4.50 -0.34
C GLY A 95 2.63 -3.54 -1.04
N GLY A 96 1.32 -3.62 -0.76
CA GLY A 96 0.30 -2.71 -1.28
C GLY A 96 0.19 -1.37 -0.53
N SER A 97 0.88 -1.19 0.61
CA SER A 97 0.79 0.01 1.43
C SER A 97 1.81 1.08 1.02
N THR A 98 1.49 2.34 1.30
CA THR A 98 2.48 3.44 1.15
C THR A 98 3.62 3.30 2.15
N TYR A 99 3.37 2.70 3.31
CA TYR A 99 4.38 2.46 4.34
C TYR A 99 5.50 1.53 3.87
N SER A 100 5.19 0.53 3.04
CA SER A 100 6.21 -0.36 2.46
C SER A 100 7.16 0.38 1.51
N LYS A 101 6.65 1.34 0.73
CA LYS A 101 7.47 2.18 -0.14
C LYS A 101 8.36 3.12 0.68
N LEU A 102 7.81 3.75 1.73
CA LEU A 102 8.57 4.61 2.64
C LEU A 102 9.61 3.82 3.42
N GLY A 103 9.26 2.65 3.96
CA GLY A 103 10.19 1.74 4.63
C GLY A 103 11.34 1.31 3.71
N SER A 104 11.04 1.05 2.43
CA SER A 104 12.07 0.73 1.43
C SER A 104 13.04 1.89 1.17
N LEU A 105 12.57 3.15 1.24
CA LEU A 105 13.47 4.31 1.15
C LEU A 105 14.44 4.39 2.34
N PHE A 106 13.97 4.07 3.56
CA PHE A 106 14.82 4.02 4.75
C PHE A 106 15.80 2.84 4.68
N ALA A 107 15.32 1.65 4.31
CA ALA A 107 16.16 0.47 4.13
C ALA A 107 17.28 0.74 3.10
N ALA A 108 16.94 1.35 1.97
CA ALA A 108 17.93 1.73 0.97
C ALA A 108 18.96 2.74 1.51
N GLN A 109 18.53 3.69 2.33
CA GLN A 109 19.45 4.64 2.97
C GLN A 109 20.41 3.95 3.93
N GLN A 110 19.93 3.01 4.73
CA GLN A 110 20.78 2.24 5.65
C GLN A 110 21.76 1.34 4.91
N SER A 111 21.30 0.68 3.85
CA SER A 111 22.16 -0.14 2.99
C SER A 111 23.30 0.67 2.37
N VAL A 112 23.02 1.91 1.92
CA VAL A 112 24.09 2.82 1.43
C VAL A 112 25.08 3.18 2.55
N GLN A 113 24.61 3.43 3.77
CA GLN A 113 25.49 3.73 4.90
C GLN A 113 26.38 2.54 5.29
N ASN A 114 25.87 1.33 5.08
CA ASN A 114 26.58 0.07 5.30
C ASN A 114 27.47 -0.34 4.10
N ASP A 115 27.59 0.52 3.06
CA ASP A 115 28.32 0.26 1.81
C ASP A 115 27.75 -0.91 0.99
N ASP A 116 26.49 -1.32 1.26
CA ASP A 116 25.77 -2.32 0.51
C ASP A 116 24.92 -1.69 -0.59
N LEU A 117 25.57 -1.34 -1.69
CA LEU A 117 24.92 -0.69 -2.83
C LEU A 117 23.95 -1.64 -3.55
N ASP A 118 24.16 -2.95 -3.47
CA ASP A 118 23.29 -3.94 -4.10
C ASP A 118 21.95 -4.04 -3.36
N ALA A 119 21.97 -4.15 -2.05
CA ALA A 119 20.74 -4.13 -1.24
C ALA A 119 19.97 -2.79 -1.37
N ALA A 120 20.70 -1.68 -1.44
CA ALA A 120 20.11 -0.36 -1.69
C ALA A 120 19.41 -0.29 -3.05
N GLU A 121 20.04 -0.80 -4.10
CA GLU A 121 19.48 -0.89 -5.44
C GLU A 121 18.20 -1.72 -5.45
N VAL A 122 18.21 -2.91 -4.85
CA VAL A 122 17.04 -3.80 -4.75
C VAL A 122 15.87 -3.10 -4.07
N SER A 123 16.12 -2.39 -2.97
CA SER A 123 15.09 -1.68 -2.21
C SER A 123 14.45 -0.55 -3.02
N LEU A 124 15.24 0.21 -3.77
CA LEU A 124 14.72 1.30 -4.60
C LEU A 124 14.06 0.80 -5.89
N GLN A 125 14.61 -0.25 -6.52
CA GLN A 125 14.00 -0.87 -7.69
C GLN A 125 12.63 -1.43 -7.36
N TRP A 126 12.48 -2.06 -6.18
CA TRP A 126 11.20 -2.58 -5.73
C TRP A 126 10.11 -1.50 -5.67
N ILE A 127 10.44 -0.25 -5.27
CA ILE A 127 9.49 0.86 -5.25
C ILE A 127 8.97 1.15 -6.66
N LEU A 128 9.85 1.11 -7.67
CA LEU A 128 9.49 1.38 -9.05
C LEU A 128 8.66 0.25 -9.67
N ASP A 129 8.99 -0.99 -9.33
CA ASP A 129 8.28 -2.17 -9.84
C ASP A 129 6.89 -2.30 -9.23
N ASN A 130 6.67 -1.72 -8.03
CA ASN A 130 5.39 -1.70 -7.34
C ASN A 130 4.71 -0.32 -7.41
N GLU A 131 4.97 0.45 -8.46
CA GLU A 131 4.25 1.66 -8.79
C GLU A 131 2.80 1.30 -9.17
N GLN A 132 1.90 1.34 -8.19
CA GLN A 132 0.48 1.18 -8.49
C GLN A 132 -0.07 2.52 -8.99
N GLY A 133 -0.29 2.62 -10.29
CA GLY A 133 -0.98 3.73 -10.91
C GLY A 133 -2.46 3.75 -10.51
N GLY A 134 -2.77 4.24 -9.32
CA GLY A 134 -4.12 4.50 -8.85
C GLY A 134 -4.46 5.98 -8.95
N LEU A 135 -5.73 6.31 -9.06
CA LEU A 135 -6.32 7.64 -9.28
C LEU A 135 -6.00 8.69 -8.17
N LEU A 136 -5.14 8.37 -7.19
CA LEU A 136 -4.79 9.21 -6.04
C LEU A 136 -3.28 9.49 -5.93
N SER A 137 -2.53 9.43 -7.02
CA SER A 137 -1.08 9.26 -7.00
C SER A 137 -0.24 10.53 -6.97
N GLU A 138 -0.76 11.72 -6.67
CA GLU A 138 0.12 12.89 -6.50
C GLU A 138 1.12 12.73 -5.33
N ALA A 139 0.69 12.06 -4.24
CA ALA A 139 1.58 11.76 -3.12
C ALA A 139 2.63 10.69 -3.46
N ASP A 140 2.28 9.72 -4.30
CA ASP A 140 3.18 8.67 -4.77
C ASP A 140 4.20 9.19 -5.80
N GLU A 141 3.85 10.19 -6.62
CA GLU A 141 4.74 10.73 -7.65
C GLU A 141 6.04 11.30 -7.07
N GLY A 142 5.95 12.07 -5.98
CA GLY A 142 7.11 12.62 -5.28
C GLY A 142 8.01 11.53 -4.69
N LEU A 143 7.41 10.47 -4.16
CA LEU A 143 8.13 9.33 -3.61
C LEU A 143 8.86 8.54 -4.71
N ILE A 144 8.19 8.26 -5.82
CA ILE A 144 8.75 7.58 -6.97
C ILE A 144 9.89 8.39 -7.59
N LEU A 145 9.71 9.69 -7.75
CA LEU A 145 10.78 10.56 -8.24
C LEU A 145 12.01 10.54 -7.32
N THR A 146 11.78 10.54 -6.00
CA THR A 146 12.85 10.40 -5.00
C THR A 146 13.57 9.06 -5.14
N ALA A 147 12.83 7.97 -5.30
CA ALA A 147 13.40 6.64 -5.50
C ALA A 147 14.25 6.58 -6.77
N ILE A 148 13.76 7.14 -7.89
CA ILE A 148 14.50 7.19 -9.16
C ILE A 148 15.80 7.98 -9.00
N LEU A 149 15.76 9.16 -8.38
CA LEU A 149 16.95 9.98 -8.17
C LEU A 149 18.00 9.28 -7.29
N ARG A 150 17.56 8.61 -6.22
CA ARG A 150 18.45 7.82 -5.35
C ARG A 150 19.01 6.61 -6.10
N LEU A 151 18.17 5.88 -6.83
CA LEU A 151 18.59 4.73 -7.64
C LEU A 151 19.63 5.14 -8.69
N GLY A 152 19.40 6.25 -9.39
CA GLY A 152 20.36 6.78 -10.37
C GLY A 152 21.73 7.08 -9.75
N ARG A 153 21.76 7.62 -8.52
CA ARG A 153 23.02 7.86 -7.79
C ARG A 153 23.74 6.57 -7.40
N ILE A 154 22.99 5.55 -6.98
CA ILE A 154 23.56 4.23 -6.63
C ILE A 154 24.16 3.56 -7.87
N ILE A 155 23.42 3.53 -8.98
CA ILE A 155 23.89 2.97 -10.26
C ILE A 155 25.14 3.69 -10.74
N LEU A 156 25.22 5.02 -10.58
CA LEU A 156 26.44 5.79 -10.89
C LEU A 156 27.59 5.43 -9.96
N ALA A 157 27.35 5.26 -8.66
CA ALA A 157 28.37 4.86 -7.69
C ALA A 157 28.93 3.46 -7.99
N LYS A 158 28.10 2.56 -8.58
CA LYS A 158 28.52 1.23 -9.07
C LYS A 158 29.31 1.31 -10.38
N GLY A 159 29.45 2.49 -10.99
CA GLY A 159 30.15 2.69 -12.25
C GLY A 159 29.32 2.42 -13.51
N GLU A 160 28.01 2.21 -13.40
CA GLU A 160 27.11 1.83 -14.49
C GLU A 160 26.46 3.07 -15.14
N ALA A 161 27.25 3.97 -15.68
CA ALA A 161 26.79 5.28 -16.16
C ALA A 161 25.72 5.20 -17.26
N GLU A 162 25.81 4.22 -18.17
CA GLU A 162 24.83 4.03 -19.25
C GLU A 162 23.45 3.65 -18.69
N ARG A 163 23.42 2.82 -17.68
CA ARG A 163 22.20 2.39 -17.00
C ARG A 163 21.54 3.53 -16.22
N ALA A 164 22.34 4.35 -15.55
CA ALA A 164 21.88 5.56 -14.88
C ALA A 164 21.26 6.57 -15.87
N LEU A 165 21.91 6.76 -17.04
CA LEU A 165 21.41 7.64 -18.10
C LEU A 165 20.09 7.12 -18.70
N ALA A 166 19.95 5.80 -18.87
CA ALA A 166 18.70 5.19 -19.34
C ALA A 166 17.54 5.45 -18.35
N LEU A 167 17.81 5.33 -17.05
CA LEU A 167 16.83 5.61 -16.00
C LEU A 167 16.33 7.07 -16.02
N VAL A 168 17.25 8.04 -16.16
CA VAL A 168 16.91 9.47 -16.26
C VAL A 168 16.07 9.76 -17.50
N LYS A 169 16.39 9.14 -18.64
CA LYS A 169 15.59 9.28 -19.88
C LYS A 169 14.17 8.76 -19.72
N LEU A 170 13.97 7.66 -19.00
CA LEU A 170 12.63 7.14 -18.71
C LEU A 170 11.78 8.14 -17.91
N VAL A 171 12.39 8.83 -16.94
CA VAL A 171 11.73 9.88 -16.15
C VAL A 171 11.35 11.06 -17.01
N SER A 172 12.29 11.56 -17.84
CA SER A 172 12.04 12.69 -18.73
C SER A 172 10.87 12.39 -19.67
N ASN A 173 10.87 11.21 -20.31
CA ASN A 173 9.80 10.79 -21.20
C ASN A 173 8.45 10.60 -20.51
N LYS A 174 8.45 10.18 -19.23
CA LYS A 174 7.22 10.05 -18.45
C LYS A 174 6.66 11.43 -18.10
N HIS A 175 7.50 12.36 -17.70
CA HIS A 175 7.12 13.74 -17.38
C HIS A 175 6.60 14.49 -18.61
N GLU A 176 7.24 14.35 -19.78
CA GLU A 176 6.76 14.93 -21.05
C GLU A 176 5.38 14.38 -21.46
N ARG A 177 5.14 13.09 -21.23
CA ARG A 177 3.81 12.48 -21.49
C ARG A 177 2.72 13.03 -20.58
N VAL A 178 3.02 13.24 -19.30
CA VAL A 178 2.07 13.81 -18.32
C VAL A 178 1.73 15.25 -18.68
N LEU A 179 2.69 16.03 -19.16
CA LEU A 179 2.48 17.42 -19.57
C LEU A 179 1.82 17.57 -20.95
N GLY A 180 1.53 16.47 -21.67
CA GLY A 180 0.89 16.51 -22.98
C GLY A 180 1.76 17.13 -24.08
N LEU A 181 3.07 17.22 -23.88
CA LEU A 181 4.02 17.85 -24.81
C LEU A 181 4.47 16.91 -25.93
N THR A 182 4.01 15.68 -25.96
CA THR A 182 4.36 14.69 -26.99
C THR A 182 3.26 14.55 -28.03
N ALA A 183 2.83 15.59 -28.70
CA ALA A 183 2.13 15.47 -29.99
C ALA A 183 1.84 16.83 -30.60
N LEU A 184 2.77 17.38 -31.33
CA LEU A 184 2.52 18.24 -32.52
C LEU A 184 3.59 17.95 -33.54
#